data_37986c1c008373e05d4fe73e30f3cf08
#
_entry.id   37986c1c008373e05d4fe73e30f3cf08
#
_cell.length_a   1.000
_cell.length_b   1.000
_cell.length_c   1.000
_cell.angle_alpha   90.00
_cell.angle_beta   90.00
_cell.angle_gamma   90.00
#
_symmetry.space_group_name_H-M   'P 1'
#
loop_
_entity.id
_entity.type
_entity.pdbx_description
1 polymer ?
#
loop_
_entity_poly.entity_id
_entity_poly.type
_entity_poly.pdbx_seq_one_letter_code
_entity_poly.pdbx_strand_id
1 'polypeptide(L)'
;LYFPDPWQKKRHFKRRFVVDERMALVEQKLELGGTFHAATDWEPYAEWMLDVLDNRPNLENVAGKGQSYPRPDWRPVTKFERRGIESGHKINDFLFKKIN
;
A
#
# COMPACT_ATOMS: atom_id res chain seq x y z
N LEU A 1 -5.61 -3.53 -2.37
CA LEU A 1 -4.71 -4.51 -1.74
C LEU A 1 -4.67 -4.27 -0.23
N TYR A 2 -5.35 -5.13 0.52
CA TYR A 2 -5.46 -4.96 1.96
C TYR A 2 -4.75 -6.10 2.68
N PHE A 3 -3.85 -5.72 3.59
CA PHE A 3 -3.12 -6.64 4.47
C PHE A 3 -2.44 -7.80 3.73
N PRO A 4 -1.63 -7.51 2.69
CA PRO A 4 -0.86 -8.55 2.04
C PRO A 4 0.17 -9.15 3.00
N ASP A 5 0.62 -10.37 2.72
CA ASP A 5 1.65 -11.01 3.53
C ASP A 5 2.91 -10.13 3.54
N PRO A 6 3.40 -9.70 4.72
CA PRO A 6 4.55 -8.80 4.79
C PRO A 6 5.88 -9.50 4.56
N TRP A 7 5.93 -10.85 4.56
CA TRP A 7 7.17 -11.61 4.38
C TRP A 7 8.30 -11.01 5.20
N GLN A 8 8.22 -11.12 6.52
CA GLN A 8 9.07 -10.42 7.48
C GLN A 8 10.56 -10.74 7.35
N LYS A 9 10.91 -11.94 6.89
CA LYS A 9 12.30 -12.33 6.72
C LYS A 9 12.89 -11.72 5.45
N LYS A 10 14.07 -11.16 5.56
CA LYS A 10 14.77 -10.49 4.46
C LYS A 10 14.87 -11.36 3.19
N ARG A 11 15.13 -12.66 3.34
CA ARG A 11 15.24 -13.61 2.22
C ARG A 11 13.96 -13.74 1.41
N HIS A 12 12.80 -13.29 1.96
CA HIS A 12 11.49 -13.39 1.31
C HIS A 12 10.96 -12.06 0.81
N PHE A 13 11.72 -10.98 0.87
CA PHE A 13 11.23 -9.65 0.48
C PHE A 13 10.75 -9.61 -0.97
N LYS A 14 11.37 -10.40 -1.86
CA LYS A 14 10.95 -10.49 -3.26
C LYS A 14 9.55 -11.08 -3.43
N ARG A 15 9.03 -11.77 -2.42
CA ARG A 15 7.68 -12.36 -2.43
C ARG A 15 6.60 -11.36 -2.03
N ARG A 16 6.97 -10.19 -1.50
CA ARG A 16 6.01 -9.13 -1.19
C ARG A 16 5.28 -8.71 -2.46
N PHE A 17 3.98 -8.41 -2.33
CA PHE A 17 3.20 -7.99 -3.49
C PHE A 17 3.69 -6.65 -4.03
N VAL A 18 3.97 -5.69 -3.13
CA VAL A 18 4.41 -4.36 -3.54
C VAL A 18 5.91 -4.40 -3.83
N VAL A 19 6.24 -4.75 -5.05
CA VAL A 19 7.60 -4.70 -5.61
C VAL A 19 7.52 -4.05 -6.99
N ASP A 20 8.62 -3.45 -7.46
CA ASP A 20 8.61 -2.69 -8.72
C ASP A 20 8.03 -3.46 -9.90
N GLU A 21 8.39 -4.72 -10.05
CA GLU A 21 7.92 -5.55 -11.18
C GLU A 21 6.41 -5.69 -11.20
N ARG A 22 5.79 -5.95 -10.03
CA ARG A 22 4.34 -6.08 -9.93
C ARG A 22 3.64 -4.74 -10.04
N MET A 23 4.25 -3.68 -9.51
CA MET A 23 3.69 -2.34 -9.61
C MET A 23 3.69 -1.86 -11.06
N ALA A 24 4.69 -2.24 -11.86
CA ALA A 24 4.68 -1.95 -13.29
C ALA A 24 3.47 -2.60 -13.97
N LEU A 25 3.14 -3.84 -13.62
CA LEU A 25 1.96 -4.53 -14.15
C LEU A 25 0.66 -3.86 -13.69
N VAL A 26 0.58 -3.44 -12.43
CA VAL A 26 -0.58 -2.72 -11.89
C VAL A 26 -0.78 -1.41 -12.66
N GLU A 27 0.28 -0.65 -12.91
CA GLU A 27 0.19 0.58 -13.70
C GLU A 27 -0.35 0.34 -15.10
N GLN A 28 0.06 -0.75 -15.76
CA GLN A 28 -0.43 -1.10 -17.09
C GLN A 28 -1.93 -1.40 -17.10
N LYS A 29 -2.44 -1.92 -15.99
CA LYS A 29 -3.87 -2.28 -15.86
C LYS A 29 -4.73 -1.11 -15.43
N LEU A 30 -4.14 -0.08 -14.81
CA LEU A 30 -4.89 1.10 -14.40
C LEU A 30 -5.11 2.04 -15.58
N GLU A 31 -6.33 2.58 -15.67
CA GLU A 31 -6.61 3.67 -16.58
C GLU A 31 -6.04 4.97 -16.01
N LEU A 32 -5.82 5.95 -16.86
CA LEU A 32 -5.41 7.28 -16.43
C LEU A 32 -6.46 7.83 -15.47
N GLY A 33 -6.02 8.30 -14.31
CA GLY A 33 -6.93 8.71 -13.23
C GLY A 33 -7.40 7.59 -12.33
N GLY A 34 -7.13 6.33 -12.68
CA GLY A 34 -7.44 5.18 -11.83
C GLY A 34 -6.57 5.17 -10.58
N THR A 35 -7.04 4.50 -9.51
CA THR A 35 -6.36 4.50 -8.23
C THR A 35 -5.96 3.10 -7.80
N PHE A 36 -4.86 3.03 -7.02
CA PHE A 36 -4.41 1.84 -6.32
C PHE A 36 -4.41 2.13 -4.83
N HIS A 37 -5.13 1.31 -4.07
CA HIS A 37 -5.24 1.46 -2.63
C HIS A 37 -4.62 0.25 -1.93
N ALA A 38 -3.74 0.48 -0.97
CA ALA A 38 -3.12 -0.56 -0.16
C ALA A 38 -3.25 -0.24 1.31
N ALA A 39 -3.30 -1.26 2.15
CA ALA A 39 -3.33 -1.10 3.60
C ALA A 39 -2.51 -2.20 4.26
N THR A 40 -1.77 -1.86 5.30
CA THR A 40 -0.99 -2.83 6.09
C THR A 40 -0.86 -2.34 7.53
N ASP A 41 -0.74 -3.27 8.47
CA ASP A 41 -0.44 -3.00 9.87
C ASP A 41 1.02 -3.26 10.23
N TRP A 42 1.83 -3.74 9.29
CA TRP A 42 3.24 -4.04 9.49
C TRP A 42 4.08 -2.83 9.10
N GLU A 43 4.64 -2.12 10.08
CA GLU A 43 5.35 -0.85 9.86
C GLU A 43 6.50 -0.95 8.85
N PRO A 44 7.40 -1.96 8.91
CA PRO A 44 8.47 -2.07 7.91
C PRO A 44 7.92 -2.27 6.49
N TYR A 45 6.80 -2.96 6.33
CA TYR A 45 6.18 -3.11 5.01
C TYR A 45 5.51 -1.81 4.57
N ALA A 46 4.92 -1.05 5.50
CA ALA A 46 4.38 0.27 5.18
C ALA A 46 5.45 1.19 4.61
N GLU A 47 6.62 1.23 5.23
CA GLU A 47 7.77 1.99 4.73
C GLU A 47 8.22 1.48 3.35
N TRP A 48 8.27 0.17 3.17
CA TRP A 48 8.61 -0.46 1.89
C TRP A 48 7.62 -0.07 0.80
N MET A 49 6.31 -0.13 1.09
CA MET A 49 5.26 0.26 0.13
C MET A 49 5.42 1.71 -0.31
N LEU A 50 5.64 2.62 0.65
CA LEU A 50 5.84 4.04 0.34
C LEU A 50 7.08 4.23 -0.53
N ASP A 51 8.18 3.58 -0.19
CA ASP A 51 9.41 3.70 -0.96
C ASP A 51 9.23 3.24 -2.41
N VAL A 52 8.62 2.08 -2.61
CA VAL A 52 8.38 1.54 -3.95
C VAL A 52 7.42 2.43 -4.74
N LEU A 53 6.29 2.81 -4.13
CA LEU A 53 5.23 3.52 -4.84
C LEU A 53 5.56 5.00 -5.08
N ASP A 54 6.18 5.67 -4.10
CA ASP A 54 6.55 7.08 -4.23
C ASP A 54 7.67 7.30 -5.28
N ASN A 55 8.44 6.26 -5.59
CA ASN A 55 9.49 6.34 -6.60
C ASN A 55 8.99 6.02 -8.02
N ARG A 56 7.70 5.73 -8.19
CA ARG A 56 7.13 5.49 -9.51
C ARG A 56 6.59 6.79 -10.10
N PRO A 57 7.18 7.30 -11.21
CA PRO A 57 6.82 8.62 -11.74
C PRO A 57 5.39 8.69 -12.30
N ASN A 58 4.80 7.55 -12.66
CA ASN A 58 3.45 7.51 -13.24
C ASN A 58 2.35 7.45 -12.18
N LEU A 59 2.72 7.33 -10.90
CA LEU A 59 1.78 7.29 -9.79
C LEU A 59 1.99 8.50 -8.89
N GLU A 60 0.89 9.09 -8.45
CA GLU A 60 0.89 10.19 -7.50
C GLU A 60 0.30 9.73 -6.18
N ASN A 61 1.01 9.98 -5.09
CA ASN A 61 0.48 9.75 -3.75
C ASN A 61 -0.56 10.81 -3.44
N VAL A 62 -1.83 10.40 -3.33
CA VAL A 62 -2.94 11.33 -3.14
C VAL A 62 -2.82 12.14 -1.85
N ALA A 63 -2.24 11.53 -0.80
CA ALA A 63 -2.01 12.21 0.48
C ALA A 63 -0.74 13.07 0.51
N GLY A 64 0.08 13.00 -0.54
CA GLY A 64 1.38 13.65 -0.60
C GLY A 64 2.51 12.66 -0.42
N LYS A 65 3.65 12.94 -1.05
CA LYS A 65 4.81 12.05 -1.02
C LYS A 65 5.25 11.76 0.42
N GLY A 66 5.44 10.49 0.73
CA GLY A 66 5.85 10.05 2.06
C GLY A 66 4.72 9.98 3.09
N GLN A 67 3.48 10.25 2.70
CA GLN A 67 2.35 10.32 3.61
C GLN A 67 1.40 9.13 3.43
N SER A 68 0.79 8.69 4.54
CA SER A 68 -0.31 7.74 4.49
C SER A 68 -1.63 8.47 4.28
N TYR A 69 -2.61 7.77 3.69
CA TYR A 69 -3.95 8.30 3.47
C TYR A 69 -4.85 7.91 4.64
N PRO A 70 -5.73 8.79 5.14
CA PRO A 70 -6.70 8.40 6.17
C PRO A 70 -7.58 7.26 5.66
N ARG A 71 -7.95 6.32 6.54
CA ARG A 71 -8.81 5.21 6.13
C ARG A 71 -10.07 5.76 5.45
N PRO A 72 -10.29 5.45 4.15
CA PRO A 72 -11.46 5.97 3.45
C PRO A 72 -12.73 5.23 3.87
N ASP A 73 -13.88 5.92 3.79
CA ASP A 73 -15.16 5.36 4.19
C ASP A 73 -15.56 4.12 3.38
N TRP A 74 -15.10 4.03 2.12
CA TRP A 74 -15.42 2.89 1.27
C TRP A 74 -14.66 1.62 1.64
N ARG A 75 -13.65 1.70 2.54
CA ARG A 75 -12.91 0.50 2.97
C ARG A 75 -13.49 0.03 4.32
N PRO A 76 -14.16 -1.13 4.35
CA PRO A 76 -14.69 -1.65 5.60
C PRO A 76 -13.57 -2.07 6.56
N VAL A 77 -13.85 -1.99 7.86
CA VAL A 77 -12.94 -2.51 8.87
C VAL A 77 -13.05 -4.04 8.84
N THR A 78 -11.94 -4.72 8.52
CA THR A 78 -11.89 -6.17 8.52
C THR A 78 -11.73 -6.71 9.94
N LYS A 79 -12.00 -8.01 10.14
CA LYS A 79 -11.73 -8.66 11.43
C LYS A 79 -10.24 -8.56 11.79
N PHE A 80 -9.38 -8.72 10.81
CA PHE A 80 -7.93 -8.62 10.99
C PHE A 80 -7.52 -7.22 11.45
N GLU A 81 -8.05 -6.20 10.79
CA GLU A 81 -7.79 -4.80 11.14
C GLU A 81 -8.28 -4.46 12.53
N ARG A 82 -9.50 -4.92 12.89
CA ARG A 82 -10.06 -4.70 14.21
C ARG A 82 -9.18 -5.31 15.31
N ARG A 83 -8.65 -6.52 15.10
CA ARG A 83 -7.72 -7.14 16.04
C ARG A 83 -6.43 -6.32 16.17
N GLY A 84 -5.91 -5.82 15.06
CA GLY A 84 -4.73 -4.96 15.05
C GLY A 84 -4.95 -3.69 15.87
N ILE A 85 -6.08 -3.03 15.68
CA ILE A 85 -6.45 -1.81 16.43
C ILE A 85 -6.57 -2.13 17.92
N GLU A 86 -7.25 -3.21 18.28
CA GLU A 86 -7.41 -3.64 19.66
C GLU A 86 -6.07 -3.97 20.32
N SER A 87 -5.11 -4.48 19.54
CA SER A 87 -3.75 -4.79 20.01
C SER A 87 -2.83 -3.58 19.99
N GLY A 88 -3.32 -2.39 19.60
CA GLY A 88 -2.54 -1.17 19.52
C GLY A 88 -1.71 -1.02 18.24
N HIS A 89 -1.93 -1.87 17.25
CA HIS A 89 -1.23 -1.75 15.96
C HIS A 89 -1.79 -0.59 15.15
N LYS A 90 -0.89 0.19 14.57
CA LYS A 90 -1.26 1.28 13.66
C LYS A 90 -1.49 0.71 12.26
N ILE A 91 -2.64 1.03 11.67
CA ILE A 91 -2.95 0.67 10.29
C ILE A 91 -2.57 1.84 9.39
N ASN A 92 -1.80 1.55 8.33
CA ASN A 92 -1.42 2.55 7.33
C ASN A 92 -2.15 2.24 6.03
N ASP A 93 -2.86 3.24 5.51
CA ASP A 93 -3.49 3.19 4.20
C ASP A 93 -2.70 4.06 3.23
N PHE A 94 -2.58 3.62 1.97
CA PHE A 94 -1.91 4.35 0.91
C PHE A 94 -2.80 4.38 -0.31
N LEU A 95 -2.99 5.56 -0.89
CA LEU A 95 -3.78 5.75 -2.09
C LEU A 95 -2.94 6.44 -3.15
N PHE A 96 -2.76 5.79 -4.30
CA PHE A 96 -2.00 6.31 -5.42
C PHE A 96 -2.89 6.41 -6.64
N LYS A 97 -2.70 7.48 -7.41
CA LYS A 97 -3.46 7.76 -8.63
C LYS A 97 -2.53 7.71 -9.83
N LYS A 98 -2.98 7.06 -10.90
CA LYS A 98 -2.22 7.05 -12.15
C LYS A 98 -2.38 8.40 -12.86
N ILE A 99 -1.26 9.10 -13.04
CA ILE A 99 -1.24 10.45 -13.62
C ILE A 99 -0.64 10.50 -15.03
N ASN A 100 -0.08 9.37 -15.49
CA ASN A 100 0.66 9.41 -16.77
C ASN A 100 0.53 8.10 -17.53
#